data_321138ea1eaede5b8fe3c53591bdff87
#
_entry.id   321138ea1eaede5b8fe3c53591bdff87
#
_cell.length_a   1.000
_cell.length_b   1.000
_cell.length_c   1.000
_cell.angle_alpha   90.00
_cell.angle_beta   90.00
_cell.angle_gamma   90.00
#
_symmetry.space_group_name_H-M   'P 1'
#
loop_
_entity.id
_entity.type
_entity.pdbx_description
1 polymer ?
#
loop_
_entity_poly.entity_id
_entity_poly.type
_entity_poly.pdbx_seq_one_letter_code
_entity_poly.pdbx_strand_id
1 'polypeptide(L)'
;MREMFAANPKRFSEFSQTLSLPGGTILLDYSKNLIDTQSFDQLIKLAKDSNVEKMRDDMMEGRKINFTEDRAVLHIALRNRSNVPIVVDGKNVMPGVNAVLEHMSKFCDSVRSGEWKGYTGKQITDVVNIGIGGSDLGPVMVTECLKPYASHIRVHFVSNIDGTHIAETLKKVNSETVLFIIASKTFTTIETMTNANSAKQWFLEHAKNVSHVAKHFVALSTNATEVCKFGIAPENMFEFWDWVGGRYSLWSAIGLSIALYVGMENFIKLLEGAHEMDKHFKETPLHRNLPVILAVLGVMYINIYGAETQAILPYDQYMSRFAAYFQQGDMESNGKFVRRDGKEVDYSTGPIVWGEPGTNGQHAFYQLIHQGTRLIPCDFLIPVHTHNPVQGGLHHEILLSNFLAQTEALMTGKTKEEVHKELFAAGVTGDLLNSLALHKSFKGNRPSNSIVFTKLTPYILGALIAMYEHKIFVQGIIWNINSFDQWGVELGKLLAKKIQPELTTNELVTSHDSSTNGLIAFIKNHRK
;
A
#
# COMPACT_ATOMS: atom_id res chain seq x y z
N MET A 1 1.22 -8.39 29.50
CA MET A 1 0.61 -7.04 29.35
C MET A 1 -0.42 -6.71 30.42
N ARG A 2 -1.31 -7.61 30.84
CA ARG A 2 -2.29 -7.37 31.91
C ARG A 2 -1.60 -6.82 33.18
N GLU A 3 -0.54 -7.47 33.62
CA GLU A 3 0.25 -7.05 34.81
C GLU A 3 0.97 -5.70 34.59
N MET A 4 1.44 -5.45 33.36
CA MET A 4 2.09 -4.17 33.04
C MET A 4 1.11 -2.99 33.12
N PHE A 5 -0.15 -3.18 32.71
CA PHE A 5 -1.19 -2.16 32.90
C PHE A 5 -1.62 -2.01 34.35
N ALA A 6 -1.68 -3.11 35.12
CA ALA A 6 -1.99 -3.05 36.54
C ALA A 6 -0.89 -2.34 37.35
N ALA A 7 0.38 -2.55 36.99
CA ALA A 7 1.53 -1.92 37.63
C ALA A 7 1.72 -0.44 37.22
N ASN A 8 1.22 -0.04 36.02
CA ASN A 8 1.39 1.31 35.50
C ASN A 8 0.08 1.89 34.96
N PRO A 9 -0.73 2.58 35.76
CA PRO A 9 -1.96 3.24 35.35
C PRO A 9 -1.75 4.35 34.30
N LYS A 10 -0.52 4.87 34.15
CA LYS A 10 -0.17 5.90 33.16
C LYS A 10 0.33 5.32 31.83
N ARG A 11 0.29 3.99 31.67
CA ARG A 11 0.88 3.32 30.51
C ARG A 11 0.36 3.85 29.18
N PHE A 12 -0.94 4.16 29.06
CA PHE A 12 -1.49 4.80 27.86
C PHE A 12 -0.81 6.14 27.55
N SER A 13 -0.70 7.04 28.55
CA SER A 13 -0.07 8.36 28.33
C SER A 13 1.43 8.29 28.06
N GLU A 14 2.11 7.24 28.52
CA GLU A 14 3.54 7.04 28.28
C GLU A 14 3.83 6.40 26.91
N PHE A 15 2.92 5.55 26.43
CA PHE A 15 3.06 4.81 25.18
C PHE A 15 1.97 5.16 24.17
N SER A 16 1.65 6.43 24.06
CA SER A 16 0.85 6.98 22.97
C SER A 16 1.42 8.32 22.48
N GLN A 17 1.19 8.61 21.22
CA GLN A 17 1.58 9.88 20.60
C GLN A 17 0.43 10.41 19.78
N THR A 18 0.14 11.69 19.95
CA THR A 18 -0.86 12.40 19.15
C THR A 18 -0.17 13.36 18.18
N LEU A 19 -0.49 13.24 16.92
CA LEU A 19 -0.05 14.15 15.86
C LEU A 19 -1.23 15.00 15.41
N SER A 20 -1.20 16.29 15.74
CA SER A 20 -2.17 17.26 15.26
C SER A 20 -1.69 17.84 13.93
N LEU A 21 -2.50 17.71 12.90
CA LEU A 21 -2.24 18.16 11.54
C LEU A 21 -3.31 19.20 11.14
N PRO A 22 -3.05 20.11 10.19
CA PRO A 22 -4.07 21.04 9.69
C PRO A 22 -5.36 20.38 9.22
N GLY A 23 -5.27 19.17 8.64
CA GLY A 23 -6.42 18.41 8.13
C GLY A 23 -7.05 17.42 9.10
N GLY A 24 -6.60 17.37 10.37
CA GLY A 24 -7.13 16.48 11.41
C GLY A 24 -6.04 15.89 12.32
N THR A 25 -6.42 14.96 13.16
CA THR A 25 -5.53 14.40 14.19
C THR A 25 -5.36 12.89 13.99
N ILE A 26 -4.14 12.39 14.24
CA ILE A 26 -3.81 10.96 14.29
C ILE A 26 -3.26 10.67 15.70
N LEU A 27 -3.86 9.71 16.38
CA LEU A 27 -3.37 9.13 17.63
C LEU A 27 -2.79 7.75 17.32
N LEU A 28 -1.55 7.52 17.72
CA LEU A 28 -0.93 6.20 17.79
C LEU A 28 -0.86 5.77 19.25
N ASP A 29 -1.65 4.77 19.64
CA ASP A 29 -1.52 4.06 20.91
C ASP A 29 -0.75 2.76 20.68
N TYR A 30 0.43 2.69 21.22
CA TYR A 30 1.29 1.51 21.22
C TYR A 30 1.50 0.92 22.63
N SER A 31 0.63 1.28 23.55
CA SER A 31 0.70 0.80 24.95
C SER A 31 0.44 -0.71 25.09
N LYS A 32 -0.31 -1.29 24.11
CA LYS A 32 -0.61 -2.74 24.09
C LYS A 32 0.48 -3.55 23.36
N ASN A 33 1.75 -3.23 23.65
CA ASN A 33 2.93 -3.94 23.19
C ASN A 33 3.73 -4.52 24.37
N LEU A 34 4.58 -5.51 24.13
CA LEU A 34 5.43 -6.17 25.13
C LEU A 34 6.70 -5.35 25.38
N ILE A 35 6.53 -4.10 25.79
CA ILE A 35 7.59 -3.13 26.06
C ILE A 35 7.40 -2.45 27.41
N ASP A 36 8.50 -2.07 28.04
CA ASP A 36 8.59 -1.10 29.10
C ASP A 36 9.46 0.08 28.64
N THR A 37 9.65 1.09 29.49
CA THR A 37 10.44 2.27 29.17
C THR A 37 11.88 1.90 28.80
N GLN A 38 12.50 0.97 29.53
CA GLN A 38 13.89 0.56 29.28
C GLN A 38 14.03 -0.14 27.93
N SER A 39 13.18 -1.09 27.61
CA SER A 39 13.20 -1.78 26.31
C SER A 39 12.88 -0.83 25.16
N PHE A 40 11.95 0.10 25.34
CA PHE A 40 11.66 1.11 24.34
C PHE A 40 12.86 2.04 24.08
N ASP A 41 13.53 2.50 25.13
CA ASP A 41 14.75 3.32 25.00
C ASP A 41 15.86 2.57 24.25
N GLN A 42 16.02 1.25 24.46
CA GLN A 42 16.96 0.43 23.70
C GLN A 42 16.60 0.31 22.23
N LEU A 43 15.29 0.20 21.90
CA LEU A 43 14.83 0.19 20.51
C LEU A 43 15.09 1.53 19.81
N ILE A 44 14.86 2.65 20.49
CA ILE A 44 15.20 3.98 19.96
C ILE A 44 16.71 4.14 19.79
N LYS A 45 17.50 3.63 20.74
CA LYS A 45 18.96 3.60 20.60
C LYS A 45 19.40 2.78 19.40
N LEU A 46 18.78 1.61 19.16
CA LEU A 46 19.05 0.80 17.96
C LEU A 46 18.81 1.60 16.67
N ALA A 47 17.70 2.31 16.56
CA ALA A 47 17.43 3.16 15.40
C ALA A 47 18.50 4.25 15.21
N LYS A 48 18.94 4.87 16.30
CA LYS A 48 20.01 5.88 16.28
C LYS A 48 21.35 5.29 15.88
N ASP A 49 21.73 4.18 16.47
CA ASP A 49 23.01 3.50 16.17
C ASP A 49 23.03 2.94 14.73
N SER A 50 21.86 2.64 14.16
CA SER A 50 21.69 2.26 12.75
C SER A 50 21.74 3.46 11.78
N ASN A 51 22.01 4.68 12.25
CA ASN A 51 22.08 5.90 11.45
C ASN A 51 20.76 6.29 10.74
N VAL A 52 19.60 6.00 11.35
CA VAL A 52 18.30 6.35 10.75
C VAL A 52 18.21 7.84 10.42
N GLU A 53 18.66 8.73 11.33
CA GLU A 53 18.60 10.18 11.12
C GLU A 53 19.45 10.60 9.92
N LYS A 54 20.68 10.10 9.82
CA LYS A 54 21.55 10.39 8.68
C LYS A 54 20.97 9.91 7.36
N MET A 55 20.46 8.69 7.31
CA MET A 55 19.89 8.11 6.09
C MET A 55 18.59 8.81 5.67
N ARG A 56 17.78 9.25 6.65
CA ARG A 56 16.63 10.12 6.43
C ARG A 56 17.07 11.43 5.76
N ASP A 57 18.08 12.08 6.32
CA ASP A 57 18.58 13.35 5.80
C ASP A 57 19.19 13.17 4.40
N ASP A 58 19.94 12.07 4.17
CA ASP A 58 20.47 11.71 2.84
C ASP A 58 19.33 11.54 1.80
N MET A 59 18.19 10.92 2.17
CA MET A 59 17.02 10.82 1.31
C MET A 59 16.40 12.18 1.02
N MET A 60 16.21 13.00 2.05
CA MET A 60 15.58 14.33 1.94
C MET A 60 16.43 15.30 1.11
N GLU A 61 17.74 15.14 1.11
CA GLU A 61 18.69 15.95 0.33
C GLU A 61 18.87 15.47 -1.12
N GLY A 62 18.23 14.38 -1.52
CA GLY A 62 18.32 13.84 -2.87
C GLY A 62 19.58 13.02 -3.15
N ARG A 63 20.24 12.50 -2.11
CA ARG A 63 21.39 11.59 -2.28
C ARG A 63 20.95 10.26 -2.85
N LYS A 64 21.82 9.60 -3.63
CA LYS A 64 21.54 8.32 -4.29
C LYS A 64 21.59 7.15 -3.31
N ILE A 65 20.59 7.06 -2.44
CA ILE A 65 20.52 6.00 -1.41
C ILE A 65 20.08 4.64 -1.97
N ASN A 66 19.48 4.58 -3.16
CA ASN A 66 19.28 3.34 -3.93
C ASN A 66 20.55 3.07 -4.74
N PHE A 67 21.57 2.58 -4.05
CA PHE A 67 22.92 2.46 -4.60
C PHE A 67 23.07 1.34 -5.64
N THR A 68 22.21 0.30 -5.62
CA THR A 68 22.27 -0.81 -6.59
C THR A 68 21.79 -0.40 -7.98
N GLU A 69 21.05 0.70 -8.10
CA GLU A 69 20.58 1.29 -9.35
C GLU A 69 21.15 2.70 -9.59
N ASP A 70 22.03 3.22 -8.71
CA ASP A 70 22.61 4.57 -8.73
C ASP A 70 21.54 5.67 -8.83
N ARG A 71 20.47 5.59 -8.02
CA ARG A 71 19.34 6.51 -8.04
C ARG A 71 19.09 7.17 -6.70
N ALA A 72 18.62 8.41 -6.73
CA ALA A 72 17.96 9.04 -5.59
C ALA A 72 16.62 8.36 -5.31
N VAL A 73 16.05 8.59 -4.13
CA VAL A 73 14.74 8.09 -3.71
C VAL A 73 13.91 9.29 -3.28
N LEU A 74 13.05 9.78 -4.19
CA LEU A 74 12.44 11.09 -4.02
C LEU A 74 10.90 11.08 -4.20
N HIS A 75 10.22 10.01 -3.78
CA HIS A 75 8.76 10.06 -3.66
C HIS A 75 8.31 11.23 -2.75
N ILE A 76 9.15 11.67 -1.81
CA ILE A 76 8.89 12.85 -0.97
C ILE A 76 8.88 14.16 -1.77
N ALA A 77 9.64 14.27 -2.86
CA ALA A 77 9.64 15.47 -3.71
C ALA A 77 8.31 15.63 -4.46
N LEU A 78 7.65 14.53 -4.83
CA LEU A 78 6.35 14.55 -5.52
C LEU A 78 5.24 15.20 -4.70
N ARG A 79 5.37 15.15 -3.38
CA ARG A 79 4.41 15.70 -2.40
C ARG A 79 4.95 16.88 -1.61
N ASN A 80 6.14 17.38 -1.97
CA ASN A 80 6.74 18.55 -1.33
C ASN A 80 5.95 19.82 -1.69
N ARG A 81 5.13 20.30 -0.74
CA ARG A 81 4.30 21.50 -0.91
C ARG A 81 4.98 22.78 -0.43
N SER A 82 6.15 22.67 0.22
CA SER A 82 6.95 23.83 0.63
C SER A 82 7.73 24.47 -0.53
N ASN A 83 7.92 23.73 -1.64
CA ASN A 83 8.77 24.09 -2.77
C ASN A 83 10.26 24.35 -2.41
N VAL A 84 10.70 23.93 -1.22
CA VAL A 84 12.12 23.93 -0.89
C VAL A 84 12.85 23.10 -1.95
N PRO A 85 13.92 23.64 -2.56
CA PRO A 85 14.67 22.93 -3.59
C PRO A 85 15.20 21.57 -3.11
N ILE A 86 15.04 20.55 -3.95
CA ILE A 86 15.66 19.23 -3.77
C ILE A 86 16.54 19.01 -5.00
N VAL A 87 17.82 18.73 -4.79
CA VAL A 87 18.83 18.73 -5.86
C VAL A 87 19.34 17.30 -6.10
N VAL A 88 19.24 16.83 -7.35
CA VAL A 88 19.81 15.56 -7.81
C VAL A 88 20.76 15.86 -8.98
N ASP A 89 21.98 15.39 -8.89
CA ASP A 89 23.02 15.61 -9.92
C ASP A 89 23.12 17.09 -10.36
N GLY A 90 23.06 18.02 -9.40
CA GLY A 90 23.14 19.47 -9.61
C GLY A 90 21.86 20.14 -10.15
N LYS A 91 20.77 19.40 -10.32
CA LYS A 91 19.50 19.93 -10.83
C LYS A 91 18.42 19.93 -9.76
N ASN A 92 17.72 21.06 -9.59
CA ASN A 92 16.54 21.13 -8.75
C ASN A 92 15.37 20.40 -9.43
N VAL A 93 14.79 19.38 -8.77
CA VAL A 93 13.70 18.57 -9.33
C VAL A 93 12.32 19.24 -9.20
N MET A 94 12.15 20.20 -8.29
CA MET A 94 10.84 20.78 -7.97
C MET A 94 10.16 21.50 -9.14
N PRO A 95 10.85 22.25 -10.01
CA PRO A 95 10.19 22.85 -11.18
C PRO A 95 9.53 21.81 -12.09
N GLY A 96 10.18 20.67 -12.33
CA GLY A 96 9.59 19.57 -13.11
C GLY A 96 8.38 18.95 -12.42
N VAL A 97 8.46 18.68 -11.12
CA VAL A 97 7.33 18.16 -10.32
C VAL A 97 6.11 19.08 -10.43
N ASN A 98 6.31 20.39 -10.25
CA ASN A 98 5.22 21.37 -10.34
C ASN A 98 4.64 21.47 -11.76
N ALA A 99 5.48 21.40 -12.79
CA ALA A 99 5.00 21.43 -14.19
C ALA A 99 4.09 20.23 -14.51
N VAL A 100 4.45 19.04 -14.02
CA VAL A 100 3.60 17.84 -14.19
C VAL A 100 2.29 17.98 -13.42
N LEU A 101 2.31 18.47 -12.18
CA LEU A 101 1.08 18.72 -11.41
C LEU A 101 0.17 19.75 -12.09
N GLU A 102 0.74 20.80 -12.67
CA GLU A 102 -0.03 21.79 -13.44
C GLU A 102 -0.63 21.17 -14.71
N HIS A 103 0.13 20.35 -15.43
CA HIS A 103 -0.36 19.62 -16.60
C HIS A 103 -1.51 18.69 -16.22
N MET A 104 -1.36 17.90 -15.14
CA MET A 104 -2.43 17.06 -14.61
C MET A 104 -3.67 17.88 -14.24
N SER A 105 -3.51 19.04 -13.60
CA SER A 105 -4.63 19.91 -13.22
C SER A 105 -5.42 20.36 -14.43
N LYS A 106 -4.76 20.95 -15.43
CA LYS A 106 -5.40 21.40 -16.68
C LYS A 106 -6.14 20.27 -17.37
N PHE A 107 -5.54 19.09 -17.44
CA PHE A 107 -6.16 17.94 -18.07
C PHE A 107 -7.37 17.44 -17.25
N CYS A 108 -7.24 17.32 -15.93
CA CYS A 108 -8.36 16.94 -15.05
C CYS A 108 -9.53 17.90 -15.17
N ASP A 109 -9.27 19.20 -15.18
CA ASP A 109 -10.31 20.22 -15.31
C ASP A 109 -11.03 20.11 -16.66
N SER A 110 -10.30 19.93 -17.76
CA SER A 110 -10.90 19.78 -19.09
C SER A 110 -11.74 18.51 -19.25
N VAL A 111 -11.30 17.38 -18.67
CA VAL A 111 -12.07 16.13 -18.68
C VAL A 111 -13.31 16.23 -17.80
N ARG A 112 -13.17 16.78 -16.60
CA ARG A 112 -14.25 16.85 -15.61
C ARG A 112 -15.31 17.91 -15.95
N SER A 113 -14.92 19.00 -16.60
CA SER A 113 -15.87 20.01 -17.11
C SER A 113 -16.61 19.55 -18.37
N GLY A 114 -16.11 18.50 -19.04
CA GLY A 114 -16.63 18.03 -20.33
C GLY A 114 -16.14 18.85 -21.53
N GLU A 115 -15.12 19.67 -21.36
CA GLU A 115 -14.41 20.34 -22.45
C GLU A 115 -13.64 19.30 -23.28
N TRP A 116 -12.93 18.36 -22.61
CA TRP A 116 -12.37 17.18 -23.28
C TRP A 116 -13.48 16.20 -23.63
N LYS A 117 -13.61 15.90 -24.92
CA LYS A 117 -14.68 15.07 -25.47
C LYS A 117 -14.12 13.88 -26.24
N GLY A 118 -14.85 12.79 -26.20
CA GLY A 118 -14.60 11.63 -27.05
C GLY A 118 -14.78 11.96 -28.55
N TYR A 119 -14.50 10.97 -29.40
CA TYR A 119 -14.51 11.14 -30.86
C TYR A 119 -15.87 11.51 -31.42
N THR A 120 -16.96 11.20 -30.75
CA THR A 120 -18.34 11.58 -31.13
C THR A 120 -18.80 12.93 -30.58
N GLY A 121 -17.94 13.64 -29.82
CA GLY A 121 -18.29 14.88 -29.15
C GLY A 121 -18.99 14.69 -27.79
N LYS A 122 -19.15 13.47 -27.29
CA LYS A 122 -19.70 13.16 -25.96
C LYS A 122 -18.64 13.38 -24.87
N GLN A 123 -19.09 13.72 -23.67
CA GLN A 123 -18.23 13.86 -22.50
C GLN A 123 -17.68 12.48 -22.07
N ILE A 124 -16.48 12.47 -21.47
CA ILE A 124 -15.91 11.28 -20.83
C ILE A 124 -16.68 10.98 -19.54
N THR A 125 -17.09 9.75 -19.38
CA THR A 125 -17.81 9.25 -18.18
C THR A 125 -17.04 8.16 -17.45
N ASP A 126 -16.15 7.47 -18.16
CA ASP A 126 -15.38 6.35 -17.64
C ASP A 126 -13.89 6.53 -17.94
N VAL A 127 -13.08 6.20 -16.96
CA VAL A 127 -11.62 6.13 -17.08
C VAL A 127 -11.19 4.69 -16.79
N VAL A 128 -10.39 4.11 -17.69
CA VAL A 128 -9.79 2.78 -17.50
C VAL A 128 -8.29 2.95 -17.32
N ASN A 129 -7.79 2.72 -16.11
CA ASN A 129 -6.36 2.72 -15.82
C ASN A 129 -5.78 1.34 -16.11
N ILE A 130 -4.90 1.24 -17.09
CA ILE A 130 -4.20 0.00 -17.45
C ILE A 130 -2.76 0.10 -16.95
N GLY A 131 -2.43 -0.66 -15.91
CA GLY A 131 -1.12 -0.66 -15.27
C GLY A 131 -1.02 -1.82 -14.28
N ILE A 132 0.18 -2.21 -13.87
CA ILE A 132 0.42 -3.33 -12.96
C ILE A 132 1.36 -2.93 -11.82
N GLY A 133 1.30 -3.62 -10.69
CA GLY A 133 2.11 -3.35 -9.52
C GLY A 133 1.86 -1.94 -8.98
N GLY A 134 2.91 -1.11 -8.87
CA GLY A 134 2.80 0.26 -8.38
C GLY A 134 1.94 1.19 -9.24
N SER A 135 1.75 0.87 -10.51
CA SER A 135 0.86 1.62 -11.41
C SER A 135 -0.64 1.24 -11.27
N ASP A 136 -0.95 0.28 -10.41
CA ASP A 136 -2.30 -0.22 -10.11
C ASP A 136 -2.65 -0.09 -8.62
N LEU A 137 -1.85 -0.69 -7.74
CA LEU A 137 -2.20 -0.90 -6.33
C LEU A 137 -2.45 0.41 -5.56
N GLY A 138 -1.60 1.42 -5.76
CA GLY A 138 -1.78 2.74 -5.14
C GLY A 138 -3.04 3.44 -5.61
N PRO A 139 -3.24 3.64 -6.92
CA PRO A 139 -4.47 4.20 -7.46
C PRO A 139 -5.75 3.46 -7.04
N VAL A 140 -5.77 2.12 -7.07
CA VAL A 140 -6.92 1.32 -6.61
C VAL A 140 -7.21 1.59 -5.13
N MET A 141 -6.20 1.53 -4.28
CA MET A 141 -6.36 1.73 -2.84
C MET A 141 -6.90 3.13 -2.53
N VAL A 142 -6.33 4.17 -3.13
CA VAL A 142 -6.74 5.56 -2.87
C VAL A 142 -8.15 5.83 -3.40
N THR A 143 -8.51 5.35 -4.59
CA THR A 143 -9.88 5.52 -5.12
C THR A 143 -10.92 4.78 -4.28
N GLU A 144 -10.60 3.59 -3.75
CA GLU A 144 -11.47 2.91 -2.77
C GLU A 144 -11.63 3.72 -1.49
N CYS A 145 -10.52 4.21 -0.90
CA CYS A 145 -10.55 5.01 0.32
C CYS A 145 -11.31 6.32 0.16
N LEU A 146 -11.25 6.95 -1.01
CA LEU A 146 -11.81 8.27 -1.27
C LEU A 146 -13.12 8.26 -2.05
N LYS A 147 -13.85 7.16 -2.09
CA LYS A 147 -15.20 7.08 -2.68
C LYS A 147 -16.15 8.19 -2.22
N PRO A 148 -16.15 8.65 -0.96
CA PRO A 148 -16.99 9.79 -0.56
C PRO A 148 -16.69 11.11 -1.27
N TYR A 149 -15.54 11.22 -1.91
CA TYR A 149 -15.09 12.40 -2.67
C TYR A 149 -15.21 12.21 -4.19
N ALA A 150 -15.81 11.09 -4.63
CA ALA A 150 -15.94 10.76 -6.04
C ALA A 150 -16.70 11.82 -6.83
N SER A 151 -16.26 12.05 -8.06
CA SER A 151 -17.00 12.85 -9.05
C SER A 151 -18.00 12.00 -9.85
N HIS A 152 -18.51 12.57 -10.95
CA HIS A 152 -19.32 11.84 -11.92
C HIS A 152 -18.52 10.85 -12.77
N ILE A 153 -17.19 10.93 -12.78
CA ILE A 153 -16.30 10.04 -13.56
C ILE A 153 -16.13 8.72 -12.80
N ARG A 154 -16.43 7.62 -13.45
CA ARG A 154 -16.17 6.28 -12.93
C ARG A 154 -14.76 5.85 -13.33
N VAL A 155 -14.04 5.23 -12.40
CA VAL A 155 -12.69 4.71 -12.66
C VAL A 155 -12.68 3.20 -12.56
N HIS A 156 -12.08 2.55 -13.56
CA HIS A 156 -11.89 1.11 -13.65
C HIS A 156 -10.37 0.83 -13.73
N PHE A 157 -9.96 -0.31 -13.23
CA PHE A 157 -8.56 -0.72 -13.23
C PHE A 157 -8.40 -2.04 -13.95
N VAL A 158 -7.35 -2.16 -14.75
CA VAL A 158 -6.95 -3.40 -15.43
C VAL A 158 -5.45 -3.60 -15.22
N SER A 159 -5.10 -4.66 -14.49
CA SER A 159 -3.71 -4.96 -14.14
C SER A 159 -3.27 -6.37 -14.56
N ASN A 160 -4.13 -7.37 -14.41
CA ASN A 160 -3.78 -8.76 -14.72
C ASN A 160 -3.73 -9.01 -16.22
N ILE A 161 -2.75 -9.83 -16.65
CA ILE A 161 -2.66 -10.32 -18.04
C ILE A 161 -3.74 -11.37 -18.37
N ASP A 162 -4.41 -11.95 -17.36
CA ASP A 162 -5.60 -12.76 -17.61
C ASP A 162 -6.64 -11.96 -18.37
N GLY A 163 -6.97 -12.42 -19.58
CA GLY A 163 -7.90 -11.77 -20.49
C GLY A 163 -9.29 -11.48 -19.89
N THR A 164 -9.67 -12.21 -18.84
CA THR A 164 -10.91 -11.94 -18.08
C THR A 164 -10.93 -10.51 -17.53
N HIS A 165 -9.81 -10.00 -17.04
CA HIS A 165 -9.76 -8.67 -16.42
C HIS A 165 -10.11 -7.55 -17.41
N ILE A 166 -9.48 -7.54 -18.58
CA ILE A 166 -9.77 -6.55 -19.62
C ILE A 166 -11.17 -6.78 -20.24
N ALA A 167 -11.54 -8.03 -20.51
CA ALA A 167 -12.83 -8.36 -21.13
C ALA A 167 -14.02 -7.92 -20.26
N GLU A 168 -14.00 -8.24 -18.95
CA GLU A 168 -15.07 -7.82 -18.03
C GLU A 168 -15.10 -6.30 -17.80
N THR A 169 -13.97 -5.62 -17.94
CA THR A 169 -13.91 -4.16 -17.85
C THR A 169 -14.51 -3.50 -19.11
N LEU A 170 -14.15 -3.98 -20.30
CA LEU A 170 -14.67 -3.44 -21.57
C LEU A 170 -16.19 -3.58 -21.71
N LYS A 171 -16.81 -4.60 -21.09
CA LYS A 171 -18.29 -4.72 -21.05
C LYS A 171 -18.99 -3.60 -20.26
N LYS A 172 -18.27 -2.92 -19.35
CA LYS A 172 -18.83 -1.89 -18.46
C LYS A 172 -18.73 -0.47 -19.02
N VAL A 173 -17.95 -0.27 -20.07
CA VAL A 173 -17.62 1.04 -20.62
C VAL A 173 -18.12 1.21 -22.06
N ASN A 174 -18.33 2.46 -22.45
CA ASN A 174 -18.75 2.81 -23.81
C ASN A 174 -17.58 3.43 -24.56
N SER A 175 -17.30 2.93 -25.78
CA SER A 175 -16.21 3.40 -26.63
C SER A 175 -16.25 4.91 -26.94
N GLU A 176 -17.42 5.53 -26.93
CA GLU A 176 -17.58 6.96 -27.20
C GLU A 176 -17.23 7.85 -26.00
N THR A 177 -17.23 7.29 -24.76
CA THR A 177 -17.11 8.07 -23.51
C THR A 177 -16.04 7.55 -22.56
N VAL A 178 -15.23 6.57 -22.97
CA VAL A 178 -14.14 6.02 -22.15
C VAL A 178 -12.82 6.70 -22.47
N LEU A 179 -12.03 6.96 -21.43
CA LEU A 179 -10.63 7.39 -21.52
C LEU A 179 -9.73 6.28 -20.95
N PHE A 180 -8.75 5.83 -21.72
CA PHE A 180 -7.76 4.85 -21.29
C PHE A 180 -6.48 5.56 -20.84
N ILE A 181 -6.01 5.23 -19.64
CA ILE A 181 -4.73 5.67 -19.09
C ILE A 181 -3.76 4.48 -19.14
N ILE A 182 -2.70 4.59 -19.93
CA ILE A 182 -1.68 3.55 -20.03
C ILE A 182 -0.54 3.91 -19.08
N ALA A 183 -0.49 3.22 -17.92
CA ALA A 183 0.43 3.52 -16.84
C ALA A 183 1.61 2.51 -16.83
N SER A 184 2.73 2.90 -17.46
CA SER A 184 3.95 2.09 -17.52
C SER A 184 5.19 2.95 -17.61
N LYS A 185 6.08 2.84 -16.59
CA LYS A 185 7.32 3.63 -16.52
C LYS A 185 8.15 3.54 -17.79
N THR A 186 8.41 2.34 -18.28
CA THR A 186 9.22 2.08 -19.48
C THR A 186 8.40 2.01 -20.77
N PHE A 187 7.08 1.92 -20.65
CA PHE A 187 6.14 1.65 -21.75
C PHE A 187 6.42 0.35 -22.52
N THR A 188 7.03 -0.63 -21.82
CA THR A 188 7.44 -1.94 -22.36
C THR A 188 7.00 -3.12 -21.49
N THR A 189 6.32 -2.86 -20.35
CA THR A 189 5.82 -3.90 -19.47
C THR A 189 4.80 -4.76 -20.21
N ILE A 190 5.07 -6.06 -20.34
CA ILE A 190 4.33 -6.95 -21.25
C ILE A 190 2.84 -7.01 -20.89
N GLU A 191 2.48 -7.10 -19.62
CA GLU A 191 1.10 -7.17 -19.16
C GLU A 191 0.34 -5.89 -19.52
N THR A 192 0.96 -4.73 -19.23
CA THR A 192 0.36 -3.42 -19.50
C THR A 192 0.19 -3.20 -20.99
N MET A 193 1.23 -3.49 -21.79
CA MET A 193 1.17 -3.26 -23.23
C MET A 193 0.23 -4.22 -23.95
N THR A 194 0.13 -5.48 -23.50
CA THR A 194 -0.83 -6.44 -24.05
C THR A 194 -2.27 -5.99 -23.77
N ASN A 195 -2.58 -5.61 -22.53
CA ASN A 195 -3.90 -5.08 -22.17
C ASN A 195 -4.21 -3.76 -22.92
N ALA A 196 -3.23 -2.86 -23.06
CA ALA A 196 -3.38 -1.60 -23.78
C ALA A 196 -3.67 -1.83 -25.27
N ASN A 197 -2.98 -2.77 -25.91
CA ASN A 197 -3.24 -3.14 -27.31
C ASN A 197 -4.63 -3.78 -27.48
N SER A 198 -5.06 -4.63 -26.54
CA SER A 198 -6.41 -5.21 -26.55
C SER A 198 -7.48 -4.12 -26.42
N ALA A 199 -7.29 -3.16 -25.52
CA ALA A 199 -8.19 -2.01 -25.36
C ALA A 199 -8.22 -1.15 -26.63
N LYS A 200 -7.06 -0.90 -27.27
CA LYS A 200 -6.96 -0.13 -28.50
C LYS A 200 -7.63 -0.84 -29.66
N GLN A 201 -7.46 -2.15 -29.79
CA GLN A 201 -8.13 -2.95 -30.82
C GLN A 201 -9.65 -2.86 -30.64
N TRP A 202 -10.17 -3.15 -29.44
CA TRP A 202 -11.59 -3.01 -29.12
C TRP A 202 -12.12 -1.61 -29.42
N PHE A 203 -11.38 -0.56 -29.04
CA PHE A 203 -11.76 0.82 -29.32
C PHE A 203 -11.86 1.09 -30.83
N LEU A 204 -10.89 0.64 -31.63
CA LEU A 204 -10.86 0.84 -33.06
C LEU A 204 -11.92 0.03 -33.81
N GLU A 205 -12.37 -1.11 -33.29
CA GLU A 205 -13.51 -1.85 -33.81
C GLU A 205 -14.80 -1.02 -33.80
N HIS A 206 -14.93 -0.07 -32.85
CA HIS A 206 -16.07 0.85 -32.75
C HIS A 206 -15.80 2.19 -33.45
N ALA A 207 -14.69 2.83 -33.16
CA ALA A 207 -14.37 4.18 -33.65
C ALA A 207 -13.94 4.22 -35.12
N LYS A 208 -13.52 3.08 -35.71
CA LYS A 208 -13.17 2.90 -37.14
C LYS A 208 -12.08 3.84 -37.70
N ASN A 209 -11.47 4.70 -36.86
CA ASN A 209 -10.45 5.65 -37.30
C ASN A 209 -9.34 5.77 -36.23
N VAL A 210 -8.11 5.53 -36.65
CA VAL A 210 -6.93 5.56 -35.79
C VAL A 210 -6.66 6.94 -35.18
N SER A 211 -7.04 8.03 -35.88
CA SER A 211 -6.87 9.39 -35.36
C SER A 211 -7.69 9.67 -34.08
N HIS A 212 -8.74 8.89 -33.86
CA HIS A 212 -9.56 8.99 -32.65
C HIS A 212 -8.83 8.52 -31.37
N VAL A 213 -7.74 7.76 -31.47
CA VAL A 213 -6.91 7.33 -30.35
C VAL A 213 -6.43 8.54 -29.52
N ALA A 214 -6.07 9.63 -30.16
CA ALA A 214 -5.61 10.86 -29.48
C ALA A 214 -6.64 11.46 -28.50
N LYS A 215 -7.93 11.14 -28.64
CA LYS A 215 -9.00 11.62 -27.76
C LYS A 215 -9.36 10.66 -26.63
N HIS A 216 -8.85 9.43 -26.68
CA HIS A 216 -9.28 8.36 -25.80
C HIS A 216 -8.12 7.64 -25.08
N PHE A 217 -6.86 7.98 -25.41
CA PHE A 217 -5.69 7.35 -24.80
C PHE A 217 -4.70 8.40 -24.35
N VAL A 218 -4.26 8.26 -23.09
CA VAL A 218 -3.18 9.05 -22.49
C VAL A 218 -2.15 8.11 -21.84
N ALA A 219 -0.93 8.57 -21.70
CA ALA A 219 0.17 7.76 -21.17
C ALA A 219 0.78 8.38 -19.91
N LEU A 220 1.12 7.53 -18.95
CA LEU A 220 1.92 7.86 -17.79
C LEU A 220 3.24 7.10 -17.93
N SER A 221 4.31 7.80 -18.31
CA SER A 221 5.57 7.14 -18.68
C SER A 221 6.78 8.05 -18.58
N THR A 222 7.98 7.45 -18.62
CA THR A 222 9.26 8.14 -18.83
C THR A 222 9.76 8.01 -20.28
N ASN A 223 9.06 7.26 -21.14
CA ASN A 223 9.51 6.84 -22.48
C ASN A 223 8.63 7.41 -23.60
N ALA A 224 8.88 8.67 -23.95
CA ALA A 224 8.13 9.36 -25.02
C ALA A 224 8.20 8.64 -26.37
N THR A 225 9.33 7.99 -26.70
CA THR A 225 9.50 7.30 -28.00
C THR A 225 8.50 6.16 -28.15
N GLU A 226 8.35 5.31 -27.15
CA GLU A 226 7.41 4.18 -27.21
C GLU A 226 5.94 4.65 -27.10
N VAL A 227 5.69 5.71 -26.34
CA VAL A 227 4.37 6.36 -26.25
C VAL A 227 3.91 6.87 -27.62
N CYS A 228 4.78 7.59 -28.37
CA CYS A 228 4.49 8.06 -29.71
C CYS A 228 4.27 6.91 -30.72
N LYS A 229 5.05 5.83 -30.63
CA LYS A 229 4.84 4.64 -31.47
C LYS A 229 3.48 3.98 -31.22
N PHE A 230 2.97 4.01 -30.00
CA PHE A 230 1.63 3.52 -29.69
C PHE A 230 0.53 4.38 -30.34
N GLY A 231 0.82 5.62 -30.70
CA GLY A 231 -0.11 6.58 -31.30
C GLY A 231 -0.70 7.59 -30.31
N ILE A 232 -0.09 7.76 -29.15
CA ILE A 232 -0.43 8.80 -28.18
C ILE A 232 0.44 10.01 -28.46
N ALA A 233 -0.20 11.18 -28.59
CA ALA A 233 0.50 12.44 -28.82
C ALA A 233 1.33 12.87 -27.57
N PRO A 234 2.49 13.54 -27.75
CA PRO A 234 3.34 13.94 -26.62
C PRO A 234 2.62 14.79 -25.57
N GLU A 235 1.69 15.63 -25.97
CA GLU A 235 0.87 16.45 -25.08
C GLU A 235 -0.10 15.63 -24.20
N ASN A 236 -0.37 14.39 -24.56
CA ASN A 236 -1.18 13.42 -23.81
C ASN A 236 -0.32 12.47 -22.98
N MET A 237 0.95 12.76 -22.82
CA MET A 237 1.87 12.03 -21.96
C MET A 237 2.16 12.82 -20.69
N PHE A 238 2.03 12.15 -19.54
CA PHE A 238 2.35 12.69 -18.24
C PHE A 238 3.61 12.02 -17.70
N GLU A 239 4.62 12.84 -17.47
CA GLU A 239 5.96 12.42 -17.14
C GLU A 239 6.12 12.15 -15.64
N PHE A 240 7.02 11.25 -15.27
CA PHE A 240 7.61 11.10 -13.95
C PHE A 240 9.06 10.62 -14.12
N TRP A 241 9.78 10.34 -13.03
CA TRP A 241 11.24 10.22 -13.11
C TRP A 241 11.75 8.88 -12.59
N ASP A 242 12.99 8.55 -12.91
CA ASP A 242 13.66 7.31 -12.52
C ASP A 242 13.88 7.19 -11.00
N TRP A 243 14.01 8.33 -10.31
CA TRP A 243 14.07 8.40 -8.85
C TRP A 243 12.71 8.14 -8.13
N VAL A 244 11.66 7.84 -8.88
CA VAL A 244 10.37 7.38 -8.35
C VAL A 244 10.31 5.86 -8.46
N GLY A 245 10.35 5.16 -7.33
CA GLY A 245 10.07 3.72 -7.28
C GLY A 245 8.62 3.41 -7.60
N GLY A 246 8.34 2.28 -8.30
CA GLY A 246 6.98 1.91 -8.70
C GLY A 246 5.99 1.87 -7.54
N ARG A 247 6.33 1.18 -6.45
CA ARG A 247 5.47 1.06 -5.25
C ARG A 247 5.31 2.35 -4.43
N TYR A 248 6.09 3.39 -4.77
CA TYR A 248 6.01 4.74 -4.17
C TYR A 248 5.47 5.78 -5.16
N SER A 249 4.92 5.36 -6.31
CA SER A 249 4.64 6.26 -7.42
C SER A 249 3.25 6.91 -7.40
N LEU A 250 2.36 6.54 -6.49
CA LEU A 250 0.99 7.08 -6.45
C LEU A 250 0.92 8.61 -6.37
N TRP A 251 1.95 9.25 -5.83
CA TRP A 251 2.10 10.70 -5.67
C TRP A 251 2.47 11.43 -6.98
N SER A 252 2.95 10.70 -7.98
CA SER A 252 3.35 11.20 -9.30
C SER A 252 2.17 11.28 -10.27
N ALA A 253 2.48 11.43 -11.57
CA ALA A 253 1.51 11.30 -12.64
C ALA A 253 0.72 9.96 -12.60
N ILE A 254 1.26 8.90 -11.99
CA ILE A 254 0.55 7.64 -11.72
C ILE A 254 -0.77 7.87 -10.98
N GLY A 255 -0.87 8.94 -10.19
CA GLY A 255 -2.10 9.38 -9.52
C GLY A 255 -3.13 10.08 -10.41
N LEU A 256 -2.95 10.16 -11.75
CA LEU A 256 -3.88 10.84 -12.64
C LEU A 256 -5.30 10.25 -12.55
N SER A 257 -5.44 8.94 -12.46
CA SER A 257 -6.75 8.29 -12.27
C SER A 257 -7.42 8.70 -10.95
N ILE A 258 -6.64 8.89 -9.88
CA ILE A 258 -7.12 9.42 -8.61
C ILE A 258 -7.62 10.86 -8.80
N ALA A 259 -6.79 11.71 -9.41
CA ALA A 259 -7.12 13.13 -9.63
C ALA A 259 -8.38 13.30 -10.50
N LEU A 260 -8.57 12.47 -11.53
CA LEU A 260 -9.80 12.46 -12.33
C LEU A 260 -11.02 12.04 -11.49
N TYR A 261 -10.86 11.06 -10.61
CA TYR A 261 -11.93 10.52 -9.78
C TYR A 261 -12.38 11.48 -8.68
N VAL A 262 -11.45 12.03 -7.88
CA VAL A 262 -11.77 12.86 -6.72
C VAL A 262 -11.62 14.38 -6.97
N GLY A 263 -11.06 14.78 -8.10
CA GLY A 263 -10.68 16.16 -8.43
C GLY A 263 -9.29 16.52 -7.97
N MET A 264 -8.65 17.44 -8.71
CA MET A 264 -7.27 17.85 -8.43
C MET A 264 -7.13 18.49 -7.05
N GLU A 265 -8.14 19.22 -6.56
CA GLU A 265 -8.12 19.79 -5.21
C GLU A 265 -7.93 18.71 -4.13
N ASN A 266 -8.68 17.60 -4.20
CA ASN A 266 -8.55 16.50 -3.25
C ASN A 266 -7.25 15.71 -3.44
N PHE A 267 -6.75 15.61 -4.67
CA PHE A 267 -5.42 15.03 -4.91
C PHE A 267 -4.32 15.87 -4.27
N ILE A 268 -4.38 17.21 -4.38
CA ILE A 268 -3.45 18.11 -3.69
C ILE A 268 -3.55 17.96 -2.16
N LYS A 269 -4.76 17.85 -1.58
CA LYS A 269 -4.92 17.58 -0.14
C LYS A 269 -4.28 16.25 0.28
N LEU A 270 -4.32 15.22 -0.57
CA LEU A 270 -3.61 13.97 -0.33
C LEU A 270 -2.08 14.20 -0.27
N LEU A 271 -1.53 14.98 -1.20
CA LEU A 271 -0.11 15.35 -1.19
C LEU A 271 0.26 16.19 0.05
N GLU A 272 -0.59 17.13 0.44
CA GLU A 272 -0.37 17.97 1.63
C GLU A 272 -0.32 17.17 2.91
N GLY A 273 -1.25 16.23 3.10
CA GLY A 273 -1.25 15.36 4.27
C GLY A 273 0.01 14.50 4.37
N ALA A 274 0.45 13.96 3.24
CA ALA A 274 1.70 13.20 3.17
C ALA A 274 2.93 14.08 3.42
N HIS A 275 2.95 15.31 2.90
CA HIS A 275 4.01 16.30 3.17
C HIS A 275 4.12 16.66 4.66
N GLU A 276 3.01 16.82 5.35
CA GLU A 276 3.04 17.08 6.79
C GLU A 276 3.60 15.87 7.59
N MET A 277 3.34 14.66 7.13
CA MET A 277 3.99 13.48 7.72
C MET A 277 5.48 13.43 7.40
N ASP A 278 5.92 13.89 6.21
CA ASP A 278 7.36 14.04 5.89
C ASP A 278 8.04 15.03 6.85
N LYS A 279 7.39 16.15 7.14
CA LYS A 279 7.88 17.13 8.14
C LYS A 279 7.97 16.52 9.53
N HIS A 280 6.90 15.81 9.96
CA HIS A 280 6.91 15.10 11.24
C HIS A 280 8.06 14.09 11.30
N PHE A 281 8.28 13.30 10.24
CA PHE A 281 9.36 12.34 10.16
C PHE A 281 10.74 12.99 10.24
N LYS A 282 10.92 14.13 9.59
CA LYS A 282 12.19 14.88 9.55
C LYS A 282 12.50 15.57 10.88
N GLU A 283 11.51 16.21 11.49
CA GLU A 283 11.72 17.21 12.55
C GLU A 283 11.49 16.65 13.97
N THR A 284 10.69 15.58 14.08
CA THR A 284 10.33 15.03 15.40
C THR A 284 11.42 14.09 15.91
N PRO A 285 11.83 14.21 17.19
CA PRO A 285 12.79 13.28 17.80
C PRO A 285 12.32 11.82 17.69
N LEU A 286 13.25 10.88 17.51
CA LEU A 286 12.97 9.48 17.20
C LEU A 286 11.95 8.83 18.16
N HIS A 287 12.05 9.10 19.47
CA HIS A 287 11.18 8.51 20.50
C HIS A 287 9.71 9.02 20.46
N ARG A 288 9.44 10.08 19.68
CA ARG A 288 8.09 10.65 19.49
C ARG A 288 7.63 10.59 18.04
N ASN A 289 8.46 10.03 17.18
CA ASN A 289 8.27 9.99 15.74
C ASN A 289 7.42 8.76 15.37
N LEU A 290 6.20 8.95 14.89
CA LEU A 290 5.23 7.88 14.65
C LEU A 290 5.78 6.77 13.74
N PRO A 291 6.32 7.07 12.54
CA PRO A 291 6.97 6.09 11.69
C PRO A 291 8.08 5.29 12.37
N VAL A 292 8.92 5.96 13.16
CA VAL A 292 10.05 5.32 13.87
C VAL A 292 9.54 4.38 14.95
N ILE A 293 8.54 4.80 15.74
CA ILE A 293 7.92 3.96 16.78
C ILE A 293 7.37 2.67 16.16
N LEU A 294 6.58 2.77 15.09
CA LEU A 294 6.04 1.61 14.39
C LEU A 294 7.15 0.71 13.82
N ALA A 295 8.21 1.32 13.29
CA ALA A 295 9.33 0.58 12.71
C ALA A 295 10.10 -0.23 13.75
N VAL A 296 10.49 0.39 14.88
CA VAL A 296 11.28 -0.31 15.92
C VAL A 296 10.48 -1.39 16.62
N LEU A 297 9.16 -1.20 16.80
CA LEU A 297 8.27 -2.25 17.31
C LEU A 297 8.19 -3.43 16.33
N GLY A 298 8.07 -3.17 15.04
CA GLY A 298 8.08 -4.21 14.02
C GLY A 298 9.39 -4.99 14.01
N VAL A 299 10.55 -4.30 14.05
CA VAL A 299 11.87 -4.94 14.17
C VAL A 299 11.96 -5.81 15.42
N MET A 300 11.50 -5.31 16.56
CA MET A 300 11.48 -6.08 17.81
C MET A 300 10.68 -7.37 17.66
N TYR A 301 9.46 -7.30 17.12
CA TYR A 301 8.63 -8.51 16.98
C TYR A 301 9.22 -9.52 16.01
N ILE A 302 9.79 -9.07 14.90
CA ILE A 302 10.41 -9.95 13.91
C ILE A 302 11.70 -10.58 14.44
N ASN A 303 12.61 -9.78 15.00
CA ASN A 303 13.97 -10.23 15.30
C ASN A 303 14.16 -10.76 16.72
N ILE A 304 13.32 -10.33 17.70
CA ILE A 304 13.43 -10.78 19.09
C ILE A 304 12.34 -11.81 19.40
N TYR A 305 11.10 -11.58 18.95
CA TYR A 305 9.98 -12.47 19.24
C TYR A 305 9.71 -13.50 18.13
N GLY A 306 10.41 -13.44 16.99
CA GLY A 306 10.27 -14.39 15.88
C GLY A 306 8.93 -14.31 15.14
N ALA A 307 8.29 -13.14 15.15
CA ALA A 307 7.08 -12.94 14.37
C ALA A 307 7.39 -12.95 12.85
N GLU A 308 6.67 -13.75 12.09
CA GLU A 308 6.86 -13.88 10.63
C GLU A 308 5.94 -12.95 9.85
N THR A 309 4.86 -12.46 10.47
CA THR A 309 3.82 -11.68 9.79
C THR A 309 3.44 -10.44 10.59
N GLN A 310 2.87 -9.46 9.90
CA GLN A 310 2.21 -8.30 10.49
C GLN A 310 0.84 -8.13 9.85
N ALA A 311 -0.22 -8.03 10.67
CA ALA A 311 -1.56 -7.78 10.19
C ALA A 311 -1.88 -6.28 10.22
N ILE A 312 -2.51 -5.76 9.14
CA ILE A 312 -3.05 -4.40 9.05
C ILE A 312 -4.58 -4.53 8.96
N LEU A 313 -5.27 -4.08 10.00
CA LEU A 313 -6.70 -4.36 10.24
C LEU A 313 -7.50 -3.04 10.31
N PRO A 314 -7.85 -2.45 9.17
CA PRO A 314 -8.63 -1.22 9.16
C PRO A 314 -10.09 -1.48 9.50
N TYR A 315 -10.63 -0.78 10.49
CA TYR A 315 -12.06 -0.76 10.83
C TYR A 315 -12.76 0.37 10.06
N ASP A 316 -12.64 0.28 8.75
CA ASP A 316 -13.28 1.16 7.77
C ASP A 316 -13.36 0.41 6.43
N GLN A 317 -14.58 0.25 5.89
CA GLN A 317 -14.77 -0.50 4.64
C GLN A 317 -14.09 0.17 3.45
N TYR A 318 -13.97 1.50 3.44
CA TYR A 318 -13.25 2.22 2.38
C TYR A 318 -11.76 1.87 2.35
N MET A 319 -11.19 1.41 3.46
CA MET A 319 -9.78 1.00 3.54
C MET A 319 -9.55 -0.48 3.17
N SER A 320 -10.49 -1.14 2.50
CA SER A 320 -10.42 -2.56 2.14
C SER A 320 -9.16 -2.94 1.33
N ARG A 321 -8.59 -2.01 0.57
CA ARG A 321 -7.37 -2.22 -0.22
C ARG A 321 -6.09 -1.75 0.47
N PHE A 322 -6.18 -1.22 1.69
CA PHE A 322 -5.03 -0.63 2.38
C PHE A 322 -3.94 -1.66 2.72
N ALA A 323 -4.31 -2.80 3.28
CA ALA A 323 -3.35 -3.89 3.55
C ALA A 323 -2.73 -4.42 2.25
N ALA A 324 -3.52 -4.63 1.20
CA ALA A 324 -3.05 -5.10 -0.11
C ALA A 324 -2.04 -4.13 -0.76
N TYR A 325 -2.22 -2.82 -0.60
CA TYR A 325 -1.24 -1.83 -1.05
C TYR A 325 0.10 -2.00 -0.33
N PHE A 326 0.08 -2.17 0.99
CA PHE A 326 1.29 -2.35 1.78
C PHE A 326 1.90 -3.75 1.70
N GLN A 327 1.21 -4.74 1.13
CA GLN A 327 1.86 -5.99 0.72
C GLN A 327 3.01 -5.68 -0.26
N GLN A 328 2.76 -4.92 -1.31
CA GLN A 328 3.83 -4.49 -2.21
C GLN A 328 4.77 -3.50 -1.50
N GLY A 329 4.22 -2.49 -0.83
CA GLY A 329 5.01 -1.44 -0.19
C GLY A 329 6.08 -1.98 0.76
N ASP A 330 5.75 -2.94 1.61
CA ASP A 330 6.67 -3.50 2.61
C ASP A 330 7.43 -4.72 2.07
N MET A 331 6.73 -5.72 1.51
CA MET A 331 7.36 -7.00 1.15
C MET A 331 8.34 -6.86 -0.02
N GLU A 332 8.04 -6.02 -1.01
CA GLU A 332 8.97 -5.74 -2.11
C GLU A 332 10.15 -4.87 -1.66
N SER A 333 9.94 -3.98 -0.67
CA SER A 333 10.99 -3.13 -0.14
C SER A 333 11.93 -3.89 0.79
N ASN A 334 11.39 -4.62 1.75
CA ASN A 334 12.14 -5.19 2.86
C ASN A 334 12.30 -6.72 2.80
N GLY A 335 11.68 -7.38 1.83
CA GLY A 335 11.91 -8.80 1.54
C GLY A 335 13.28 -9.01 0.88
N LYS A 336 14.35 -8.74 1.60
CA LYS A 336 15.75 -8.76 1.11
C LYS A 336 16.62 -9.62 2.03
N PHE A 337 17.58 -10.33 1.45
CA PHE A 337 18.52 -11.17 2.19
C PHE A 337 19.98 -10.68 2.08
N VAL A 338 20.21 -9.56 1.41
CA VAL A 338 21.55 -8.97 1.23
C VAL A 338 21.63 -7.60 1.87
N ARG A 339 22.64 -7.40 2.70
CA ARG A 339 22.94 -6.12 3.34
C ARG A 339 23.55 -5.12 2.36
N ARG A 340 23.55 -3.85 2.75
CA ARG A 340 24.17 -2.75 1.96
C ARG A 340 25.67 -2.94 1.71
N ASP A 341 26.35 -3.72 2.55
CA ASP A 341 27.78 -4.07 2.37
C ASP A 341 28.01 -5.32 1.48
N GLY A 342 26.94 -5.86 0.86
CA GLY A 342 27.00 -7.00 -0.05
C GLY A 342 27.07 -8.38 0.63
N LYS A 343 26.88 -8.46 1.95
CA LYS A 343 26.87 -9.72 2.69
C LYS A 343 25.44 -10.19 2.92
N GLU A 344 25.25 -11.50 3.05
CA GLU A 344 23.97 -12.06 3.46
C GLU A 344 23.63 -11.68 4.90
N VAL A 345 22.34 -11.54 5.18
CA VAL A 345 21.85 -11.34 6.55
C VAL A 345 21.81 -12.68 7.29
N ASP A 346 22.07 -12.66 8.58
CA ASP A 346 21.91 -13.78 9.51
C ASP A 346 20.69 -13.59 10.45
N TYR A 347 19.79 -12.67 10.08
CA TYR A 347 18.56 -12.34 10.78
C TYR A 347 17.39 -12.20 9.81
N SER A 348 16.16 -12.24 10.32
CA SER A 348 14.95 -12.03 9.51
C SER A 348 14.79 -10.57 9.13
N THR A 349 14.28 -10.31 7.94
CA THR A 349 13.93 -8.99 7.42
C THR A 349 12.40 -8.89 7.21
N GLY A 350 11.92 -8.12 6.27
CA GLY A 350 10.53 -7.78 6.02
C GLY A 350 9.47 -8.84 6.35
N PRO A 351 8.38 -8.47 7.07
CA PRO A 351 7.31 -9.39 7.43
C PRO A 351 6.43 -9.73 6.23
N ILE A 352 5.67 -10.82 6.33
CA ILE A 352 4.51 -11.06 5.48
C ILE A 352 3.39 -10.12 5.94
N VAL A 353 3.03 -9.15 5.10
CA VAL A 353 1.95 -8.20 5.38
C VAL A 353 0.63 -8.75 4.84
N TRP A 354 -0.42 -8.70 5.66
CA TRP A 354 -1.76 -9.13 5.31
C TRP A 354 -2.82 -8.43 6.15
N GLY A 355 -4.08 -8.55 5.80
CA GLY A 355 -5.18 -8.01 6.60
C GLY A 355 -6.44 -7.79 5.78
N GLU A 356 -7.52 -7.62 6.49
CA GLU A 356 -8.86 -7.35 5.98
C GLU A 356 -9.58 -6.35 6.89
N PRO A 357 -10.60 -5.64 6.40
CA PRO A 357 -11.39 -4.77 7.26
C PRO A 357 -12.05 -5.49 8.44
N GLY A 358 -12.03 -4.87 9.61
CA GLY A 358 -13.00 -5.18 10.66
C GLY A 358 -14.39 -4.62 10.29
N THR A 359 -15.47 -5.32 10.65
CA THR A 359 -15.50 -6.53 11.50
C THR A 359 -15.34 -7.85 10.73
N ASN A 360 -15.27 -7.83 9.39
CA ASN A 360 -15.22 -9.04 8.57
C ASN A 360 -14.07 -9.97 8.99
N GLY A 361 -12.87 -9.45 9.24
CA GLY A 361 -11.72 -10.21 9.71
C GLY A 361 -11.99 -11.01 10.98
N GLN A 362 -12.84 -10.49 11.90
CA GLN A 362 -13.20 -11.17 13.14
C GLN A 362 -13.90 -12.52 12.88
N HIS A 363 -14.60 -12.62 11.76
CA HIS A 363 -15.35 -13.83 11.35
C HIS A 363 -14.55 -14.70 10.36
N ALA A 364 -13.31 -14.32 10.02
CA ALA A 364 -12.49 -15.05 9.06
C ALA A 364 -11.25 -15.67 9.71
N PHE A 365 -10.44 -14.90 10.43
CA PHE A 365 -9.13 -15.33 10.90
C PHE A 365 -8.74 -14.91 12.32
N TYR A 366 -9.58 -14.19 13.06
CA TYR A 366 -9.25 -13.78 14.44
C TYR A 366 -9.09 -14.96 15.40
N GLN A 367 -9.70 -16.11 15.09
CA GLN A 367 -9.43 -17.34 15.82
C GLN A 367 -7.92 -17.64 15.92
N LEU A 368 -7.19 -17.48 14.81
CA LEU A 368 -5.75 -17.68 14.78
C LEU A 368 -5.02 -16.62 15.63
N ILE A 369 -5.43 -15.36 15.54
CA ILE A 369 -4.77 -14.26 16.27
C ILE A 369 -4.95 -14.46 17.78
N HIS A 370 -6.14 -14.83 18.24
CA HIS A 370 -6.44 -15.04 19.67
C HIS A 370 -5.84 -16.32 20.25
N GLN A 371 -6.08 -17.46 19.60
CA GLN A 371 -5.78 -18.78 20.17
C GLN A 371 -4.72 -19.57 19.39
N GLY A 372 -4.26 -19.07 18.25
CA GLY A 372 -3.22 -19.71 17.48
C GLY A 372 -1.87 -19.70 18.18
N THR A 373 -0.94 -20.53 17.67
CA THR A 373 0.40 -20.69 18.24
C THR A 373 1.39 -19.62 17.76
N ARG A 374 1.05 -18.86 16.71
CA ARG A 374 1.90 -17.81 16.14
C ARG A 374 1.66 -16.47 16.82
N LEU A 375 2.72 -15.70 16.99
CA LEU A 375 2.62 -14.30 17.42
C LEU A 375 2.43 -13.43 16.18
N ILE A 376 1.34 -12.66 16.16
CA ILE A 376 0.97 -11.78 15.04
C ILE A 376 0.79 -10.37 15.57
N PRO A 377 1.79 -9.48 15.40
CA PRO A 377 1.61 -8.06 15.67
C PRO A 377 0.53 -7.48 14.73
N CYS A 378 -0.38 -6.69 15.30
CA CYS A 378 -1.52 -6.14 14.58
C CYS A 378 -1.54 -4.62 14.66
N ASP A 379 -1.78 -3.96 13.52
CA ASP A 379 -2.13 -2.54 13.46
C ASP A 379 -3.63 -2.42 13.21
N PHE A 380 -4.35 -1.86 14.17
CA PHE A 380 -5.77 -1.56 14.09
C PHE A 380 -5.96 -0.09 13.74
N LEU A 381 -6.70 0.20 12.68
CA LEU A 381 -6.94 1.57 12.22
C LEU A 381 -8.44 1.88 12.25
N ILE A 382 -8.85 3.06 12.74
CA ILE A 382 -10.26 3.45 12.77
C ILE A 382 -10.42 4.98 12.73
N PRO A 383 -11.39 5.51 11.93
CA PRO A 383 -11.79 6.92 12.03
C PRO A 383 -12.71 7.15 13.24
N VAL A 384 -12.59 8.33 13.88
CA VAL A 384 -13.55 8.79 14.90
C VAL A 384 -14.91 9.07 14.27
N HIS A 385 -14.90 9.67 13.07
CA HIS A 385 -16.12 10.06 12.35
C HIS A 385 -16.26 9.27 11.05
N THR A 386 -17.42 8.63 10.88
CA THR A 386 -17.78 7.98 9.61
C THR A 386 -18.25 8.99 8.55
N HIS A 387 -18.15 8.61 7.28
CA HIS A 387 -18.83 9.30 6.17
C HIS A 387 -20.33 8.95 6.08
N ASN A 388 -20.74 7.83 6.66
CA ASN A 388 -22.09 7.28 6.52
C ASN A 388 -22.71 7.02 7.90
N PRO A 389 -23.35 8.02 8.53
CA PRO A 389 -23.95 7.85 9.86
C PRO A 389 -25.30 7.11 9.77
N VAL A 390 -25.28 5.85 9.30
CA VAL A 390 -26.45 5.00 9.15
C VAL A 390 -27.10 4.78 10.51
N GLN A 391 -28.43 4.85 10.58
CA GLN A 391 -29.23 4.75 11.82
C GLN A 391 -28.72 5.71 12.92
N GLY A 392 -28.48 6.98 12.54
CA GLY A 392 -28.01 7.98 13.50
C GLY A 392 -26.60 7.75 14.05
N GLY A 393 -25.80 6.89 13.40
CA GLY A 393 -24.44 6.55 13.83
C GLY A 393 -24.30 5.17 14.51
N LEU A 394 -25.40 4.45 14.73
CA LEU A 394 -25.38 3.15 15.43
C LEU A 394 -24.37 2.15 14.82
N HIS A 395 -24.31 2.07 13.47
CA HIS A 395 -23.35 1.18 12.81
C HIS A 395 -21.91 1.52 13.18
N HIS A 396 -21.56 2.80 13.25
CA HIS A 396 -20.22 3.25 13.60
C HIS A 396 -19.91 3.04 15.09
N GLU A 397 -20.90 3.25 15.99
CA GLU A 397 -20.73 2.96 17.42
C GLU A 397 -20.46 1.47 17.67
N ILE A 398 -21.16 0.58 16.97
CA ILE A 398 -20.89 -0.87 17.01
C ILE A 398 -19.49 -1.18 16.48
N LEU A 399 -19.07 -0.54 15.40
CA LEU A 399 -17.73 -0.73 14.82
C LEU A 399 -16.63 -0.25 15.80
N LEU A 400 -16.78 0.93 16.40
CA LEU A 400 -15.88 1.46 17.42
C LEU A 400 -15.80 0.54 18.65
N SER A 401 -16.94 0.03 19.14
CA SER A 401 -16.95 -0.89 20.28
C SER A 401 -16.21 -2.20 19.98
N ASN A 402 -16.37 -2.75 18.76
CA ASN A 402 -15.62 -3.93 18.32
C ASN A 402 -14.13 -3.67 18.21
N PHE A 403 -13.72 -2.55 17.63
CA PHE A 403 -12.31 -2.15 17.56
C PHE A 403 -11.66 -2.10 18.96
N LEU A 404 -12.32 -1.44 19.91
CA LEU A 404 -11.83 -1.32 21.28
C LEU A 404 -11.80 -2.69 22.00
N ALA A 405 -12.87 -3.46 21.87
CA ALA A 405 -12.99 -4.78 22.50
C ALA A 405 -11.95 -5.78 21.97
N GLN A 406 -11.65 -5.78 20.68
CA GLN A 406 -10.68 -6.71 20.10
C GLN A 406 -9.25 -6.41 20.60
N THR A 407 -8.84 -5.15 20.63
CA THR A 407 -7.50 -4.77 21.13
C THR A 407 -7.37 -5.04 22.63
N GLU A 408 -8.44 -4.86 23.42
CA GLU A 408 -8.46 -5.21 24.83
C GLU A 408 -8.39 -6.73 25.05
N ALA A 409 -9.22 -7.51 24.35
CA ALA A 409 -9.25 -8.96 24.46
C ALA A 409 -7.92 -9.61 24.04
N LEU A 410 -7.27 -9.12 22.98
CA LEU A 410 -5.96 -9.57 22.53
C LEU A 410 -4.88 -9.32 23.62
N MET A 411 -4.93 -8.18 24.28
CA MET A 411 -4.01 -7.81 25.35
C MET A 411 -4.27 -8.62 26.63
N THR A 412 -5.53 -8.67 27.09
CA THR A 412 -5.86 -9.26 28.40
C THR A 412 -5.93 -10.78 28.36
N GLY A 413 -6.49 -11.36 27.31
CA GLY A 413 -6.83 -12.77 27.28
C GLY A 413 -7.86 -13.16 28.36
N LYS A 414 -7.97 -14.47 28.62
CA LYS A 414 -8.82 -15.06 29.66
C LYS A 414 -8.17 -16.34 30.18
N THR A 415 -7.79 -16.38 31.44
CA THR A 415 -7.02 -17.51 31.97
C THR A 415 -7.89 -18.76 32.09
N LYS A 416 -7.26 -19.92 32.18
CA LYS A 416 -7.94 -21.20 32.43
C LYS A 416 -8.74 -21.16 33.73
N GLU A 417 -8.22 -20.52 34.77
CA GLU A 417 -8.83 -20.39 36.10
C GLU A 417 -10.08 -19.50 36.03
N GLU A 418 -10.05 -18.41 35.26
CA GLU A 418 -11.21 -17.53 35.03
C GLU A 418 -12.32 -18.29 34.30
N VAL A 419 -11.96 -19.00 33.23
CA VAL A 419 -12.91 -19.83 32.46
C VAL A 419 -13.46 -20.97 33.30
N HIS A 420 -12.63 -21.63 34.09
CA HIS A 420 -13.06 -22.70 34.98
C HIS A 420 -14.12 -22.22 35.99
N LYS A 421 -13.89 -21.05 36.61
CA LYS A 421 -14.87 -20.45 37.54
C LYS A 421 -16.21 -20.15 36.88
N GLU A 422 -16.18 -19.59 35.65
CA GLU A 422 -17.40 -19.28 34.90
C GLU A 422 -18.17 -20.55 34.50
N LEU A 423 -17.48 -21.57 34.00
CA LEU A 423 -18.08 -22.83 33.61
C LEU A 423 -18.67 -23.56 34.82
N PHE A 424 -17.96 -23.55 35.94
CA PHE A 424 -18.46 -24.13 37.19
C PHE A 424 -19.70 -23.41 37.70
N ALA A 425 -19.74 -22.08 37.65
CA ALA A 425 -20.91 -21.28 37.99
C ALA A 425 -22.09 -21.53 37.05
N ALA A 426 -21.80 -21.93 35.77
CA ALA A 426 -22.80 -22.33 34.78
C ALA A 426 -23.26 -23.82 34.92
N GLY A 427 -22.78 -24.54 35.95
CA GLY A 427 -23.18 -25.92 36.25
C GLY A 427 -22.39 -27.00 35.51
N VAL A 428 -21.31 -26.66 34.82
CA VAL A 428 -20.40 -27.63 34.19
C VAL A 428 -19.46 -28.22 35.24
N THR A 429 -19.31 -29.54 35.29
CA THR A 429 -18.50 -30.26 36.30
C THR A 429 -17.66 -31.39 35.67
N GLY A 430 -16.76 -31.99 36.47
CA GLY A 430 -15.99 -33.18 36.10
C GLY A 430 -14.99 -32.93 34.96
N ASP A 431 -14.68 -33.98 34.19
CA ASP A 431 -13.69 -33.93 33.11
C ASP A 431 -14.05 -32.94 32.01
N LEU A 432 -15.35 -32.77 31.75
CA LEU A 432 -15.83 -31.80 30.77
C LEU A 432 -15.47 -30.36 31.17
N LEU A 433 -15.56 -30.01 32.47
CA LEU A 433 -15.15 -28.70 32.99
C LEU A 433 -13.68 -28.42 32.69
N ASN A 434 -12.81 -29.40 33.01
CA ASN A 434 -11.36 -29.26 32.82
C ASN A 434 -10.98 -29.13 31.34
N SER A 435 -11.61 -29.92 30.46
CA SER A 435 -11.39 -29.87 29.02
C SER A 435 -11.87 -28.55 28.42
N LEU A 436 -13.12 -28.16 28.70
CA LEU A 436 -13.70 -26.91 28.17
C LEU A 436 -12.98 -25.67 28.70
N ALA A 437 -12.50 -25.69 29.95
CA ALA A 437 -11.76 -24.57 30.52
C ALA A 437 -10.51 -24.26 29.70
N LEU A 438 -9.81 -25.28 29.20
CA LEU A 438 -8.64 -25.07 28.34
C LEU A 438 -9.04 -24.59 26.94
N HIS A 439 -10.05 -25.20 26.33
CA HIS A 439 -10.54 -24.78 25.00
C HIS A 439 -11.06 -23.33 24.94
N LYS A 440 -11.66 -22.85 26.03
CA LYS A 440 -12.23 -21.50 26.12
C LYS A 440 -11.28 -20.47 26.71
N SER A 441 -10.04 -20.83 27.05
CA SER A 441 -9.03 -19.89 27.53
C SER A 441 -8.38 -19.13 26.37
N PHE A 442 -7.92 -17.92 26.66
CA PHE A 442 -7.21 -17.04 25.74
C PHE A 442 -5.90 -16.61 26.39
N LYS A 443 -4.79 -16.84 25.71
CA LYS A 443 -3.46 -16.57 26.29
C LYS A 443 -3.22 -15.08 26.58
N GLY A 444 -3.88 -14.18 25.85
CA GLY A 444 -3.57 -12.76 25.90
C GLY A 444 -2.16 -12.45 25.41
N ASN A 445 -1.60 -11.32 25.80
CA ASN A 445 -0.26 -10.86 25.38
C ASN A 445 -0.07 -10.84 23.85
N ARG A 446 -1.17 -10.65 23.10
CA ARG A 446 -1.15 -10.47 21.66
C ARG A 446 -0.97 -8.97 21.38
N PRO A 447 0.16 -8.58 20.75
CA PRO A 447 0.50 -7.17 20.61
C PRO A 447 -0.37 -6.48 19.55
N SER A 448 -0.73 -5.24 19.83
CA SER A 448 -1.43 -4.40 18.87
C SER A 448 -1.06 -2.92 19.03
N ASN A 449 -1.05 -2.22 17.89
CA ASN A 449 -1.10 -0.76 17.81
C ASN A 449 -2.52 -0.33 17.49
N SER A 450 -3.00 0.75 18.09
CA SER A 450 -4.26 1.39 17.72
C SER A 450 -3.97 2.74 17.08
N ILE A 451 -4.35 2.89 15.80
CA ILE A 451 -4.18 4.11 15.01
C ILE A 451 -5.56 4.71 14.82
N VAL A 452 -5.88 5.72 15.63
CA VAL A 452 -7.17 6.40 15.61
C VAL A 452 -7.00 7.75 14.94
N PHE A 453 -7.83 8.05 13.96
CA PHE A 453 -7.76 9.32 13.24
C PHE A 453 -9.14 9.98 13.13
N THR A 454 -9.18 11.30 12.99
CA THR A 454 -10.45 12.05 13.07
C THR A 454 -11.48 11.63 12.02
N LYS A 455 -11.11 11.60 10.76
CA LYS A 455 -11.96 11.19 9.64
C LYS A 455 -11.11 10.78 8.45
N LEU A 456 -11.57 9.82 7.64
CA LEU A 456 -10.87 9.42 6.41
C LEU A 456 -11.06 10.50 5.32
N THR A 457 -10.20 11.50 5.34
CA THR A 457 -10.13 12.56 4.32
C THR A 457 -8.94 12.32 3.39
N PRO A 458 -8.88 12.96 2.21
CA PRO A 458 -7.68 12.90 1.37
C PRO A 458 -6.41 13.26 2.15
N TYR A 459 -6.47 14.29 2.97
CA TYR A 459 -5.36 14.75 3.78
C TYR A 459 -4.88 13.69 4.80
N ILE A 460 -5.80 13.14 5.58
CA ILE A 460 -5.48 12.10 6.58
C ILE A 460 -4.98 10.82 5.91
N LEU A 461 -5.60 10.42 4.79
CA LEU A 461 -5.12 9.26 4.02
C LEU A 461 -3.67 9.47 3.55
N GLY A 462 -3.34 10.66 3.03
CA GLY A 462 -1.98 11.00 2.64
C GLY A 462 -0.99 10.87 3.79
N ALA A 463 -1.33 11.38 4.96
CA ALA A 463 -0.49 11.27 6.16
C ALA A 463 -0.31 9.80 6.61
N LEU A 464 -1.38 8.99 6.59
CA LEU A 464 -1.32 7.55 6.95
C LEU A 464 -0.43 6.76 5.98
N ILE A 465 -0.55 7.00 4.67
CA ILE A 465 0.28 6.32 3.68
C ILE A 465 1.75 6.69 3.89
N ALA A 466 2.07 7.98 4.03
CA ALA A 466 3.44 8.44 4.26
C ALA A 466 4.03 7.90 5.58
N MET A 467 3.21 7.76 6.63
CA MET A 467 3.62 7.15 7.90
C MET A 467 4.13 5.72 7.70
N TYR A 468 3.42 4.90 6.93
CA TYR A 468 3.84 3.54 6.63
C TYR A 468 5.03 3.49 5.67
N GLU A 469 5.11 4.37 4.67
CA GLU A 469 6.28 4.47 3.79
C GLU A 469 7.56 4.76 4.58
N HIS A 470 7.50 5.70 5.52
CA HIS A 470 8.63 5.99 6.41
C HIS A 470 8.93 4.88 7.41
N LYS A 471 7.89 4.19 7.95
CA LYS A 471 8.08 2.97 8.76
C LYS A 471 8.93 1.94 7.99
N ILE A 472 8.55 1.65 6.76
CA ILE A 472 9.24 0.68 5.88
C ILE A 472 10.69 1.11 5.64
N PHE A 473 10.91 2.40 5.35
CA PHE A 473 12.25 2.96 5.19
C PHE A 473 13.11 2.77 6.44
N VAL A 474 12.60 3.13 7.62
CA VAL A 474 13.34 3.01 8.89
C VAL A 474 13.70 1.54 9.17
N GLN A 475 12.77 0.62 8.95
CA GLN A 475 13.04 -0.82 9.11
C GLN A 475 14.17 -1.29 8.18
N GLY A 476 14.14 -0.87 6.90
CA GLY A 476 15.20 -1.20 5.94
C GLY A 476 16.57 -0.66 6.34
N ILE A 477 16.62 0.51 6.99
CA ILE A 477 17.88 1.06 7.51
C ILE A 477 18.38 0.26 8.71
N ILE A 478 17.50 -0.09 9.65
CA ILE A 478 17.86 -0.90 10.82
C ILE A 478 18.36 -2.29 10.39
N TRP A 479 17.73 -2.91 9.41
CA TRP A 479 18.18 -4.18 8.83
C TRP A 479 19.37 -4.04 7.86
N ASN A 480 19.83 -2.81 7.62
CA ASN A 480 20.95 -2.51 6.73
C ASN A 480 20.77 -3.07 5.31
N ILE A 481 19.56 -3.02 4.76
CA ILE A 481 19.21 -3.51 3.42
C ILE A 481 18.85 -2.36 2.47
N ASN A 482 18.82 -2.64 1.14
CA ASN A 482 18.32 -1.69 0.15
C ASN A 482 16.82 -1.88 -0.06
N SER A 483 16.00 -0.97 0.47
CA SER A 483 14.54 -1.03 0.37
C SER A 483 13.98 -0.53 -0.98
N PHE A 484 14.81 -0.06 -1.92
CA PHE A 484 14.33 0.69 -3.08
C PHE A 484 14.58 0.04 -4.43
N ASP A 485 15.27 -1.09 -4.48
CA ASP A 485 15.36 -1.97 -5.65
C ASP A 485 14.37 -3.15 -5.56
N GLN A 486 14.31 -3.98 -6.62
CA GLN A 486 13.41 -5.14 -6.71
C GLN A 486 13.98 -6.26 -7.62
N TRP A 487 15.24 -6.62 -7.47
CA TRP A 487 15.91 -7.64 -8.29
C TRP A 487 15.21 -9.01 -8.25
N GLY A 488 14.52 -9.32 -7.15
CA GLY A 488 13.84 -10.62 -6.94
C GLY A 488 12.73 -10.91 -7.94
N VAL A 489 12.19 -9.93 -8.65
CA VAL A 489 11.13 -10.14 -9.65
C VAL A 489 11.65 -10.33 -11.08
N GLU A 490 12.96 -10.23 -11.33
CA GLU A 490 13.51 -10.23 -12.69
C GLU A 490 13.65 -11.65 -13.27
N LEU A 491 14.06 -12.63 -12.46
CA LEU A 491 14.29 -14.02 -12.92
C LEU A 491 13.02 -14.65 -13.52
N GLY A 492 11.87 -14.48 -12.86
CA GLY A 492 10.59 -15.00 -13.36
C GLY A 492 10.20 -14.42 -14.72
N LYS A 493 10.44 -13.14 -14.95
CA LYS A 493 10.19 -12.48 -16.23
C LYS A 493 11.07 -13.02 -17.36
N LEU A 494 12.35 -13.29 -17.06
CA LEU A 494 13.28 -13.89 -18.03
C LEU A 494 12.83 -15.30 -18.43
N LEU A 495 12.44 -16.11 -17.45
CA LEU A 495 11.94 -17.46 -17.71
C LEU A 495 10.61 -17.46 -18.48
N ALA A 496 9.69 -16.56 -18.14
CA ALA A 496 8.42 -16.42 -18.85
C ALA A 496 8.62 -16.07 -20.34
N LYS A 497 9.55 -15.16 -20.67
CA LYS A 497 9.91 -14.84 -22.06
C LYS A 497 10.46 -16.04 -22.82
N LYS A 498 11.18 -16.97 -22.15
CA LYS A 498 11.70 -18.19 -22.75
C LYS A 498 10.59 -19.22 -22.98
N ILE A 499 9.71 -19.40 -22.00
CA ILE A 499 8.63 -20.40 -22.04
C ILE A 499 7.51 -20.01 -23.03
N GLN A 500 7.20 -18.73 -23.15
CA GLN A 500 6.08 -18.28 -23.99
C GLN A 500 6.09 -18.81 -25.42
N PRO A 501 7.18 -18.73 -26.22
CA PRO A 501 7.24 -19.34 -27.55
C PRO A 501 7.14 -20.86 -27.53
N GLU A 502 7.66 -21.52 -26.49
CA GLU A 502 7.62 -22.98 -26.37
C GLU A 502 6.19 -23.53 -26.19
N LEU A 503 5.28 -22.72 -25.66
CA LEU A 503 3.86 -23.08 -25.55
C LEU A 503 3.11 -23.08 -26.88
N THR A 504 3.65 -22.47 -27.93
CA THR A 504 3.00 -22.34 -29.25
C THR A 504 3.53 -23.29 -30.30
N THR A 505 4.70 -23.92 -30.06
CA THR A 505 5.30 -24.92 -30.97
C THR A 505 4.69 -26.30 -30.75
N ASN A 506 4.79 -27.19 -31.76
CA ASN A 506 4.40 -28.60 -31.62
C ASN A 506 5.55 -29.48 -31.13
N GLU A 507 6.75 -28.93 -30.93
CA GLU A 507 7.93 -29.68 -30.54
C GLU A 507 7.89 -30.09 -29.06
N LEU A 508 8.53 -31.23 -28.73
CA LEU A 508 8.71 -31.63 -27.34
C LEU A 508 9.72 -30.67 -26.65
N VAL A 509 9.31 -30.07 -25.56
CA VAL A 509 10.18 -29.19 -24.76
C VAL A 509 10.96 -30.00 -23.76
N THR A 510 12.29 -29.86 -23.78
CA THR A 510 13.23 -30.55 -22.87
C THR A 510 14.23 -29.58 -22.23
N SER A 511 14.05 -28.28 -22.42
CA SER A 511 15.00 -27.23 -22.04
C SER A 511 14.88 -26.76 -20.59
N HIS A 512 13.91 -27.29 -19.84
CA HIS A 512 13.63 -26.98 -18.44
C HIS A 512 13.77 -28.19 -17.54
N ASP A 513 13.51 -28.06 -16.25
CA ASP A 513 13.36 -29.16 -15.32
C ASP A 513 12.19 -30.09 -15.71
N SER A 514 12.17 -31.30 -15.17
CA SER A 514 11.16 -32.31 -15.52
C SER A 514 9.73 -31.90 -15.21
N SER A 515 9.51 -31.08 -14.15
CA SER A 515 8.19 -30.56 -13.80
C SER A 515 7.71 -29.53 -14.80
N THR A 516 8.53 -28.53 -15.14
CA THR A 516 8.20 -27.49 -16.11
C THR A 516 7.97 -28.10 -17.50
N ASN A 517 8.83 -28.99 -17.96
CA ASN A 517 8.64 -29.71 -19.23
C ASN A 517 7.34 -30.53 -19.23
N GLY A 518 7.03 -31.24 -18.15
CA GLY A 518 5.80 -32.02 -18.00
C GLY A 518 4.55 -31.16 -18.03
N LEU A 519 4.57 -30.02 -17.35
CA LEU A 519 3.46 -29.04 -17.35
C LEU A 519 3.24 -28.43 -18.74
N ILE A 520 4.31 -28.05 -19.44
CA ILE A 520 4.22 -27.57 -20.83
C ILE A 520 3.60 -28.63 -21.73
N ALA A 521 4.04 -29.88 -21.65
CA ALA A 521 3.49 -30.97 -22.43
C ALA A 521 1.99 -31.20 -22.11
N PHE A 522 1.60 -31.20 -20.85
CA PHE A 522 0.20 -31.32 -20.44
C PHE A 522 -0.66 -30.21 -21.00
N ILE A 523 -0.22 -28.94 -20.87
CA ILE A 523 -0.92 -27.77 -21.39
C ILE A 523 -1.11 -27.87 -22.90
N LYS A 524 -0.06 -28.20 -23.64
CA LYS A 524 -0.11 -28.34 -25.11
C LYS A 524 -1.07 -29.42 -25.56
N ASN A 525 -1.11 -30.55 -24.86
CA ASN A 525 -2.00 -31.66 -25.18
C ASN A 525 -3.49 -31.37 -24.93
N HIS A 526 -3.81 -30.41 -24.06
CA HIS A 526 -5.19 -30.02 -23.69
C HIS A 526 -5.64 -28.69 -24.25
N ARG A 527 -4.80 -28.00 -25.01
CA ARG A 527 -5.09 -26.71 -25.68
C ARG A 527 -5.69 -26.88 -27.09
N LYS A 528 -6.50 -27.88 -27.30
CA LYS A 528 -7.14 -28.11 -28.62
C LYS A 528 -8.39 -27.28 -28.82
#